data_b9bcf2778d3b51f1f5aa7fa6a08a9ad0
#
_entry.id   b9bcf2778d3b51f1f5aa7fa6a08a9ad0
#
_cell.length_a   1.000
_cell.length_b   1.000
_cell.length_c   1.000
_cell.angle_alpha   90.00
_cell.angle_beta   90.00
_cell.angle_gamma   90.00
#
_symmetry.space_group_name_H-M   'P 1'
#
loop_
_entity.id
_entity.type
_entity.pdbx_description
1 polymer ?
#
loop_
_entity_poly.entity_id
_entity_poly.type
_entity_poly.pdbx_seq_one_letter_code
_entity_poly.pdbx_strand_id
1 'polypeptide(L)'
;MNHILQEDARDILKQDISWEKFDGKRILVTGAGGMLGSYISRTILQWKEISGNDLELYALVRHPEKLPEDVRDQVKVLRQSVAEPIQTDVDFHYIIHAASPASPLIMREDPVGTIAANTLGAYYTLDLARRSHAEGYLFISSREIYGQPYDDQKEFTEDSYGFVDPLSPRSCYPEGKKAAETMCASFAQQYGLNVKVARLAHTYGPGMSVDDGRVQADFLRDVINDRNIVMKSEGKPIRTYTYVSDAVAAIFRILLDSDEMVYNISSPESTVSIRQLAETLADAYADRDIQVVMDLSLIHI
;
A
#
# COMPACT_ATOMS: atom_id res chain seq x y z
N MET A 1 19.55 2.32 10.11
CA MET A 1 18.55 1.54 9.29
C MET A 1 18.69 0.06 9.61
N ASN A 2 17.58 -0.69 9.72
CA ASN A 2 17.63 -2.14 9.93
C ASN A 2 18.25 -2.81 8.69
N HIS A 3 19.07 -3.85 8.86
CA HIS A 3 19.77 -4.58 7.79
C HIS A 3 18.79 -5.08 6.69
N ILE A 4 17.64 -5.65 7.08
CA ILE A 4 16.62 -6.11 6.15
C ILE A 4 16.10 -4.98 5.24
N LEU A 5 15.82 -3.81 5.80
CA LEU A 5 15.35 -2.66 5.02
C LEU A 5 16.38 -2.16 4.00
N GLN A 6 17.67 -2.29 4.31
CA GLN A 6 18.76 -1.94 3.37
C GLN A 6 18.91 -2.98 2.25
N GLU A 7 18.79 -4.27 2.60
CA GLU A 7 18.82 -5.35 1.62
C GLU A 7 17.64 -5.23 0.66
N ASP A 8 16.42 -5.10 1.19
CA ASP A 8 15.21 -4.92 0.40
C ASP A 8 15.33 -3.75 -0.60
N ALA A 9 15.79 -2.59 -0.13
CA ALA A 9 15.94 -1.44 -0.99
C ALA A 9 17.02 -1.64 -2.08
N ARG A 10 18.13 -2.35 -1.76
CA ARG A 10 19.13 -2.72 -2.76
C ARG A 10 18.61 -3.71 -3.79
N ASP A 11 17.80 -4.68 -3.36
CA ASP A 11 17.23 -5.67 -4.26
C ASP A 11 16.18 -5.06 -5.18
N ILE A 12 15.40 -4.09 -4.70
CA ILE A 12 14.52 -3.28 -5.55
C ILE A 12 15.33 -2.53 -6.62
N LEU A 13 16.44 -1.89 -6.23
CA LEU A 13 17.28 -1.10 -7.14
C LEU A 13 18.06 -1.92 -8.16
N LYS A 14 18.24 -3.23 -7.93
CA LYS A 14 18.83 -4.15 -8.93
C LYS A 14 17.86 -4.53 -10.05
N GLN A 15 16.56 -4.27 -9.86
CA GLN A 15 15.56 -4.56 -10.90
C GLN A 15 15.79 -3.66 -12.11
N ASP A 16 15.52 -4.20 -13.28
CA ASP A 16 15.56 -3.49 -14.57
C ASP A 16 14.41 -2.49 -14.65
N ILE A 17 14.61 -1.31 -14.06
CA ILE A 17 13.67 -0.18 -13.98
C ILE A 17 14.43 1.08 -14.36
N SER A 18 13.81 1.96 -15.12
CA SER A 18 14.40 3.22 -15.62
C SER A 18 14.54 4.27 -14.49
N TRP A 19 15.39 3.99 -13.51
CA TRP A 19 15.60 4.82 -12.32
C TRP A 19 16.10 6.23 -12.67
N GLU A 20 16.83 6.38 -13.75
CA GLU A 20 17.36 7.65 -14.25
C GLU A 20 16.26 8.67 -14.59
N LYS A 21 15.02 8.22 -14.78
CA LYS A 21 13.87 9.12 -14.93
C LYS A 21 13.60 9.97 -13.70
N PHE A 22 14.17 9.61 -12.55
CA PHE A 22 14.08 10.41 -11.31
C PHE A 22 15.19 11.43 -11.16
N ASP A 23 16.20 11.41 -12.01
CA ASP A 23 17.36 12.30 -11.88
C ASP A 23 16.95 13.77 -12.06
N GLY A 24 17.30 14.62 -11.08
CA GLY A 24 16.94 16.03 -11.06
C GLY A 24 15.45 16.32 -10.83
N LYS A 25 14.66 15.30 -10.45
CA LYS A 25 13.21 15.45 -10.32
C LYS A 25 12.77 15.76 -8.88
N ARG A 26 11.62 16.42 -8.77
CA ARG A 26 10.89 16.59 -7.51
C ARG A 26 9.80 15.54 -7.44
N ILE A 27 9.86 14.70 -6.42
CA ILE A 27 8.98 13.57 -6.22
C ILE A 27 8.19 13.78 -4.93
N LEU A 28 6.87 13.65 -4.99
CA LEU A 28 6.01 13.69 -3.81
C LEU A 28 5.51 12.28 -3.47
N VAL A 29 5.73 11.87 -2.22
CA VAL A 29 5.12 10.66 -1.65
C VAL A 29 4.14 11.07 -0.56
N THR A 30 2.87 10.75 -0.72
CA THR A 30 1.89 10.89 0.36
C THR A 30 1.83 9.62 1.18
N GLY A 31 1.54 9.73 2.47
CA GLY A 31 1.52 8.56 3.35
C GLY A 31 2.89 7.95 3.63
N ALA A 32 3.96 8.72 3.51
CA ALA A 32 5.35 8.28 3.71
C ALA A 32 5.64 7.71 5.11
N GLY A 33 4.79 7.98 6.11
CA GLY A 33 4.90 7.38 7.45
C GLY A 33 4.31 5.96 7.56
N GLY A 34 3.62 5.44 6.55
CA GLY A 34 3.12 4.08 6.49
C GLY A 34 4.15 3.08 5.94
N MET A 35 3.87 1.79 6.04
CA MET A 35 4.76 0.72 5.55
C MET A 35 5.18 0.95 4.10
N LEU A 36 4.25 0.97 3.16
CA LEU A 36 4.55 1.16 1.73
C LEU A 36 5.22 2.51 1.44
N GLY A 37 4.66 3.60 1.96
CA GLY A 37 5.21 4.95 1.73
C GLY A 37 6.64 5.10 2.25
N SER A 38 6.98 4.46 3.38
CA SER A 38 8.34 4.49 3.91
C SER A 38 9.31 3.65 3.08
N TYR A 39 8.89 2.49 2.54
CA TYR A 39 9.71 1.70 1.61
C TYR A 39 9.96 2.44 0.30
N ILE A 40 8.92 3.01 -0.29
CA ILE A 40 9.03 3.85 -1.50
C ILE A 40 10.01 5.00 -1.26
N SER A 41 9.87 5.71 -0.13
CA SER A 41 10.75 6.83 0.21
C SER A 41 12.21 6.39 0.40
N ARG A 42 12.45 5.27 1.10
CA ARG A 42 13.81 4.71 1.28
C ARG A 42 14.45 4.32 -0.03
N THR A 43 13.70 3.67 -0.92
CA THR A 43 14.22 3.27 -2.23
C THR A 43 14.63 4.47 -3.07
N ILE A 44 13.81 5.53 -3.10
CA ILE A 44 14.13 6.79 -3.79
C ILE A 44 15.37 7.45 -3.19
N LEU A 45 15.48 7.52 -1.85
CA LEU A 45 16.64 8.10 -1.18
C LEU A 45 17.91 7.29 -1.43
N GLN A 46 17.80 5.96 -1.47
CA GLN A 46 18.96 5.11 -1.78
C GLN A 46 19.38 5.24 -3.25
N TRP A 47 18.44 5.40 -4.19
CA TRP A 47 18.77 5.75 -5.57
C TRP A 47 19.52 7.08 -5.64
N LYS A 48 19.04 8.10 -4.95
CA LYS A 48 19.73 9.40 -4.85
C LYS A 48 21.17 9.26 -4.37
N GLU A 49 21.40 8.47 -3.33
CA GLU A 49 22.74 8.23 -2.76
C GLU A 49 23.65 7.52 -3.77
N ILE A 50 23.15 6.47 -4.43
CA ILE A 50 23.96 5.64 -5.35
C ILE A 50 24.28 6.40 -6.64
N SER A 51 23.30 7.10 -7.22
CA SER A 51 23.47 7.83 -8.48
C SER A 51 24.15 9.18 -8.31
N GLY A 52 24.16 9.73 -7.09
CA GLY A 52 24.72 11.05 -6.79
C GLY A 52 23.96 12.21 -7.44
N ASN A 53 22.71 11.98 -7.88
CA ASN A 53 21.87 12.99 -8.52
C ASN A 53 21.27 13.97 -7.49
N ASP A 54 20.65 15.04 -7.98
CA ASP A 54 20.07 16.13 -7.19
C ASP A 54 18.55 16.04 -7.03
N LEU A 55 17.96 14.83 -7.16
CA LEU A 55 16.53 14.66 -6.92
C LEU A 55 16.11 15.17 -5.53
N GLU A 56 14.90 15.69 -5.46
CA GLU A 56 14.29 16.13 -4.22
C GLU A 56 13.06 15.30 -3.87
N LEU A 57 13.08 14.68 -2.68
CA LEU A 57 11.95 13.91 -2.18
C LEU A 57 11.16 14.73 -1.16
N TYR A 58 9.86 14.78 -1.39
CA TYR A 58 8.88 15.41 -0.51
C TYR A 58 7.95 14.37 0.09
N ALA A 59 7.66 14.53 1.38
CA ALA A 59 6.71 13.69 2.11
C ALA A 59 5.50 14.51 2.58
N LEU A 60 4.30 14.21 2.07
CA LEU A 60 3.08 14.82 2.59
C LEU A 60 2.49 13.91 3.66
N VAL A 61 2.50 14.39 4.89
CA VAL A 61 2.06 13.63 6.08
C VAL A 61 1.36 14.54 7.09
N ARG A 62 0.37 13.99 7.81
CA ARG A 62 -0.29 14.69 8.92
C ARG A 62 0.59 14.77 10.18
N HIS A 63 1.39 13.73 10.39
CA HIS A 63 2.17 13.45 11.58
C HIS A 63 3.64 13.20 11.21
N PRO A 64 4.47 14.25 11.05
CA PRO A 64 5.88 14.11 10.69
C PRO A 64 6.68 13.25 11.69
N GLU A 65 6.27 13.23 12.95
CA GLU A 65 6.86 12.42 14.01
C GLU A 65 6.74 10.91 13.79
N LYS A 66 5.82 10.49 12.90
CA LYS A 66 5.65 9.07 12.50
C LYS A 66 6.53 8.68 11.31
N LEU A 67 7.20 9.63 10.67
CA LEU A 67 8.20 9.29 9.66
C LEU A 67 9.37 8.56 10.33
N PRO A 68 9.85 7.44 9.73
CA PRO A 68 11.10 6.84 10.20
C PRO A 68 12.23 7.86 10.19
N GLU A 69 13.12 7.81 11.19
CA GLU A 69 14.23 8.79 11.33
C GLU A 69 15.10 8.84 10.08
N ASP A 70 15.44 7.68 9.52
CA ASP A 70 16.23 7.53 8.32
C ASP A 70 15.60 8.13 7.05
N VAL A 71 14.29 8.35 7.05
CA VAL A 71 13.55 9.04 5.99
C VAL A 71 13.36 10.51 6.33
N ARG A 72 12.93 10.81 7.57
CA ARG A 72 12.54 12.17 8.01
C ARG A 72 13.64 13.21 7.80
N ASP A 73 14.88 12.83 8.07
CA ASP A 73 16.01 13.75 8.02
C ASP A 73 16.49 14.05 6.59
N GLN A 74 15.98 13.32 5.59
CA GLN A 74 16.41 13.41 4.19
C GLN A 74 15.28 13.90 3.25
N VAL A 75 14.05 14.09 3.76
CA VAL A 75 12.92 14.53 2.96
C VAL A 75 12.45 15.94 3.32
N LYS A 76 11.87 16.64 2.36
CA LYS A 76 11.18 17.90 2.62
C LYS A 76 9.73 17.59 3.03
N VAL A 77 9.33 17.99 4.23
CA VAL A 77 8.03 17.63 4.80
C VAL A 77 6.98 18.67 4.48
N LEU A 78 5.86 18.24 3.89
CA LEU A 78 4.61 18.99 3.79
C LEU A 78 3.66 18.45 4.86
N ARG A 79 3.48 19.22 5.96
CA ARG A 79 2.59 18.84 7.06
C ARG A 79 1.15 19.23 6.75
N GLN A 80 0.44 18.34 6.06
CA GLN A 80 -0.95 18.56 5.64
C GLN A 80 -1.73 17.23 5.64
N SER A 81 -3.07 17.36 5.63
CA SER A 81 -3.97 16.24 5.34
C SER A 81 -4.17 16.13 3.82
N VAL A 82 -4.18 14.90 3.28
CA VAL A 82 -4.55 14.69 1.88
C VAL A 82 -6.04 14.96 1.61
N ALA A 83 -6.87 14.91 2.65
CA ALA A 83 -8.31 15.20 2.54
C ALA A 83 -8.63 16.70 2.51
N GLU A 84 -7.62 17.55 2.45
CA GLU A 84 -7.72 19.01 2.33
C GLU A 84 -6.97 19.50 1.08
N PRO A 85 -7.33 20.67 0.52
CA PRO A 85 -6.60 21.25 -0.61
C PRO A 85 -5.12 21.42 -0.30
N ILE A 86 -4.25 20.79 -1.13
CA ILE A 86 -2.81 20.82 -0.89
C ILE A 86 -2.24 22.20 -1.20
N GLN A 87 -1.67 22.83 -0.17
CA GLN A 87 -1.04 24.14 -0.24
C GLN A 87 0.46 23.99 -0.45
N THR A 88 0.94 24.35 -1.64
CA THR A 88 2.37 24.34 -1.98
C THR A 88 2.60 25.17 -3.25
N ASP A 89 3.74 25.84 -3.32
CA ASP A 89 4.23 26.52 -4.52
C ASP A 89 5.23 25.64 -5.31
N VAL A 90 5.40 24.37 -4.88
CA VAL A 90 6.32 23.43 -5.53
C VAL A 90 5.58 22.63 -6.58
N ASP A 91 6.11 22.63 -7.80
CA ASP A 91 5.68 21.74 -8.88
C ASP A 91 6.42 20.40 -8.78
N PHE A 92 5.69 19.30 -8.87
CA PHE A 92 6.21 17.94 -8.78
C PHE A 92 6.20 17.25 -10.14
N HIS A 93 7.32 16.58 -10.46
CA HIS A 93 7.43 15.76 -11.67
C HIS A 93 6.75 14.41 -11.49
N TYR A 94 6.84 13.84 -10.29
CA TYR A 94 6.18 12.56 -9.96
C TYR A 94 5.43 12.68 -8.63
N ILE A 95 4.24 12.09 -8.60
CA ILE A 95 3.43 12.00 -7.37
C ILE A 95 3.03 10.55 -7.14
N ILE A 96 3.39 9.99 -5.99
CA ILE A 96 2.98 8.66 -5.55
C ILE A 96 2.00 8.82 -4.40
N HIS A 97 0.72 8.56 -4.65
CA HIS A 97 -0.34 8.71 -3.67
C HIS A 97 -0.59 7.39 -2.93
N ALA A 98 0.10 7.21 -1.78
CA ALA A 98 -0.01 6.05 -0.91
C ALA A 98 -0.75 6.34 0.42
N ALA A 99 -1.21 7.58 0.63
CA ALA A 99 -1.94 7.95 1.85
C ALA A 99 -3.35 7.36 1.84
N SER A 100 -3.59 6.38 2.68
CA SER A 100 -4.90 5.79 2.91
C SER A 100 -4.92 5.06 4.25
N PRO A 101 -5.97 5.22 5.09
CA PRO A 101 -6.20 4.34 6.21
C PRO A 101 -6.54 2.94 5.68
N ALA A 102 -5.62 1.96 5.86
CA ALA A 102 -5.76 0.61 5.32
C ALA A 102 -5.98 -0.46 6.41
N SER A 103 -6.01 -0.07 7.67
CA SER A 103 -6.27 -0.94 8.81
C SER A 103 -7.76 -1.22 8.97
N PRO A 104 -8.22 -2.50 9.09
CA PRO A 104 -9.61 -2.82 9.37
C PRO A 104 -10.14 -2.16 10.66
N LEU A 105 -9.27 -1.96 11.65
CA LEU A 105 -9.62 -1.26 12.89
C LEU A 105 -10.02 0.19 12.60
N ILE A 106 -9.18 0.93 11.88
CA ILE A 106 -9.45 2.34 11.53
C ILE A 106 -10.70 2.45 10.66
N MET A 107 -10.89 1.55 9.67
CA MET A 107 -12.09 1.54 8.83
C MET A 107 -13.39 1.37 9.65
N ARG A 108 -13.32 0.65 10.76
CA ARG A 108 -14.45 0.48 11.69
C ARG A 108 -14.66 1.69 12.58
N GLU A 109 -13.58 2.31 13.06
CA GLU A 109 -13.63 3.43 14.04
C GLU A 109 -13.86 4.78 13.35
N ASP A 110 -13.30 4.97 12.15
CA ASP A 110 -13.40 6.21 11.36
C ASP A 110 -13.69 5.91 9.87
N PRO A 111 -14.89 5.40 9.53
CA PRO A 111 -15.27 5.13 8.15
C PRO A 111 -15.38 6.40 7.31
N VAL A 112 -15.81 7.52 7.90
CA VAL A 112 -15.93 8.81 7.20
C VAL A 112 -14.55 9.36 6.84
N GLY A 113 -13.60 9.38 7.76
CA GLY A 113 -12.24 9.78 7.48
C GLY A 113 -11.55 8.85 6.48
N THR A 114 -11.89 7.55 6.50
CA THR A 114 -11.37 6.57 5.55
C THR A 114 -11.83 6.87 4.12
N ILE A 115 -13.13 7.08 3.89
CA ILE A 115 -13.62 7.37 2.53
C ILE A 115 -13.15 8.76 2.07
N ALA A 116 -13.12 9.76 2.94
CA ALA A 116 -12.63 11.10 2.62
C ALA A 116 -11.15 11.07 2.21
N ALA A 117 -10.30 10.36 2.94
CA ALA A 117 -8.88 10.24 2.60
C ALA A 117 -8.67 9.58 1.23
N ASN A 118 -9.50 8.60 0.85
CA ASN A 118 -9.41 7.94 -0.44
C ASN A 118 -9.98 8.78 -1.58
N THR A 119 -11.11 9.48 -1.39
CA THR A 119 -11.77 10.26 -2.44
C THR A 119 -11.21 11.67 -2.58
N LEU A 120 -11.28 12.49 -1.52
CA LEU A 120 -10.74 13.84 -1.54
C LEU A 120 -9.22 13.84 -1.69
N GLY A 121 -8.53 12.86 -1.05
CA GLY A 121 -7.09 12.69 -1.18
C GLY A 121 -6.67 12.42 -2.63
N ALA A 122 -7.38 11.56 -3.33
CA ALA A 122 -7.14 11.31 -4.75
C ALA A 122 -7.41 12.58 -5.58
N TYR A 123 -8.53 13.27 -5.33
CA TYR A 123 -8.87 14.50 -6.05
C TYR A 123 -7.78 15.56 -5.89
N TYR A 124 -7.37 15.89 -4.66
CA TYR A 124 -6.40 16.97 -4.42
C TYR A 124 -4.99 16.61 -4.89
N THR A 125 -4.59 15.35 -4.83
CA THR A 125 -3.29 14.92 -5.35
C THR A 125 -3.26 14.86 -6.89
N LEU A 126 -4.36 14.47 -7.53
CA LEU A 126 -4.53 14.54 -8.99
C LEU A 126 -4.57 15.99 -9.50
N ASP A 127 -5.27 16.89 -8.80
CA ASP A 127 -5.28 18.31 -9.15
C ASP A 127 -3.89 18.94 -8.97
N LEU A 128 -3.15 18.56 -7.92
CA LEU A 128 -1.74 18.95 -7.77
C LEU A 128 -0.89 18.44 -8.93
N ALA A 129 -1.03 17.16 -9.32
CA ALA A 129 -0.31 16.59 -10.46
C ALA A 129 -0.62 17.35 -11.77
N ARG A 130 -1.88 17.69 -11.99
CA ARG A 130 -2.33 18.50 -13.14
C ARG A 130 -1.71 19.90 -13.13
N ARG A 131 -1.74 20.60 -11.98
CA ARG A 131 -1.17 21.96 -11.85
C ARG A 131 0.34 21.96 -12.01
N SER A 132 1.02 20.91 -11.52
CA SER A 132 2.45 20.72 -11.64
C SER A 132 2.91 20.25 -13.02
N HIS A 133 1.99 19.94 -13.93
CA HIS A 133 2.31 19.27 -15.21
C HIS A 133 3.16 18.01 -14.97
N ALA A 134 2.76 17.19 -14.00
CA ALA A 134 3.52 16.02 -13.58
C ALA A 134 3.73 15.02 -14.73
N GLU A 135 4.94 14.48 -14.83
CA GLU A 135 5.35 13.47 -15.80
C GLU A 135 4.72 12.11 -15.51
N GLY A 136 4.41 11.86 -14.21
CA GLY A 136 3.73 10.65 -13.77
C GLY A 136 3.02 10.81 -12.43
N TYR A 137 1.85 10.19 -12.34
CA TYR A 137 1.06 10.06 -11.11
C TYR A 137 0.74 8.59 -10.87
N LEU A 138 1.00 8.08 -9.68
CA LEU A 138 0.65 6.71 -9.31
C LEU A 138 -0.27 6.71 -8.08
N PHE A 139 -1.41 6.04 -8.23
CA PHE A 139 -2.36 5.79 -7.15
C PHE A 139 -2.23 4.37 -6.61
N ILE A 140 -1.98 4.24 -5.31
CA ILE A 140 -2.01 2.95 -4.63
C ILE A 140 -3.45 2.56 -4.34
N SER A 141 -3.97 1.64 -5.13
CA SER A 141 -5.28 1.02 -4.97
C SER A 141 -5.20 -0.32 -4.24
N SER A 142 -6.22 -1.11 -4.31
CA SER A 142 -6.34 -2.35 -3.56
C SER A 142 -7.18 -3.39 -4.30
N ARG A 143 -6.88 -4.67 -4.12
CA ARG A 143 -7.75 -5.78 -4.56
C ARG A 143 -9.17 -5.70 -3.97
N GLU A 144 -9.37 -4.96 -2.88
CA GLU A 144 -10.71 -4.83 -2.27
C GLU A 144 -11.72 -4.15 -3.18
N ILE A 145 -11.29 -3.46 -4.23
CA ILE A 145 -12.21 -2.89 -5.23
C ILE A 145 -13.03 -3.95 -5.95
N TYR A 146 -12.52 -5.17 -6.06
CA TYR A 146 -13.25 -6.27 -6.70
C TYR A 146 -14.44 -6.76 -5.89
N GLY A 147 -14.45 -6.55 -4.56
CA GLY A 147 -15.55 -6.98 -3.69
C GLY A 147 -15.76 -8.50 -3.69
N GLN A 148 -17.03 -8.91 -3.72
CA GLN A 148 -17.44 -10.30 -3.87
C GLN A 148 -17.63 -10.61 -5.35
N PRO A 149 -17.06 -11.72 -5.88
CA PRO A 149 -17.28 -12.11 -7.26
C PRO A 149 -18.76 -12.46 -7.49
N TYR A 150 -19.24 -12.21 -8.71
CA TYR A 150 -20.61 -12.56 -9.09
C TYR A 150 -20.79 -14.06 -9.36
N ASP A 151 -19.70 -14.73 -9.73
CA ASP A 151 -19.65 -16.15 -10.11
C ASP A 151 -18.61 -16.90 -9.28
N ASP A 152 -18.35 -18.16 -9.60
CA ASP A 152 -17.29 -18.99 -9.01
C ASP A 152 -15.88 -18.56 -9.45
N GLN A 153 -15.68 -17.29 -9.77
CA GLN A 153 -14.40 -16.71 -10.19
C GLN A 153 -13.40 -16.84 -9.05
N LYS A 154 -12.28 -17.51 -9.33
CA LYS A 154 -11.23 -17.78 -8.35
C LYS A 154 -10.10 -16.75 -8.40
N GLU A 155 -9.90 -16.13 -9.56
CA GLU A 155 -8.84 -15.17 -9.82
C GLU A 155 -9.42 -13.89 -10.40
N PHE A 156 -8.85 -12.75 -10.03
CA PHE A 156 -9.24 -11.43 -10.54
C PHE A 156 -8.19 -10.91 -11.51
N THR A 157 -8.62 -10.56 -12.70
CA THR A 157 -7.87 -9.76 -13.66
C THR A 157 -8.24 -8.28 -13.51
N GLU A 158 -7.54 -7.39 -14.19
CA GLU A 158 -7.82 -5.95 -14.14
C GLU A 158 -9.22 -5.60 -14.66
N ASP A 159 -9.79 -6.42 -15.53
CA ASP A 159 -11.15 -6.29 -16.10
C ASP A 159 -12.24 -6.97 -15.26
N SER A 160 -11.88 -7.54 -14.11
CA SER A 160 -12.84 -8.21 -13.23
C SER A 160 -13.72 -7.22 -12.47
N TYR A 161 -14.98 -7.63 -12.24
CA TYR A 161 -15.96 -6.88 -11.48
C TYR A 161 -16.58 -7.77 -10.39
N GLY A 162 -17.02 -7.14 -9.32
CA GLY A 162 -17.70 -7.81 -8.24
C GLY A 162 -18.53 -6.85 -7.40
N PHE A 163 -19.32 -7.39 -6.50
CA PHE A 163 -20.25 -6.65 -5.67
C PHE A 163 -19.57 -6.11 -4.40
N VAL A 164 -19.81 -4.84 -4.13
CA VAL A 164 -19.54 -4.19 -2.84
C VAL A 164 -20.85 -3.56 -2.38
N ASP A 165 -21.32 -3.89 -1.16
CA ASP A 165 -22.53 -3.29 -0.60
C ASP A 165 -22.27 -1.82 -0.24
N PRO A 166 -22.85 -0.84 -0.96
CA PRO A 166 -22.58 0.58 -0.72
C PRO A 166 -23.18 1.11 0.59
N LEU A 167 -24.11 0.38 1.20
CA LEU A 167 -24.76 0.76 2.45
C LEU A 167 -24.03 0.24 3.69
N SER A 168 -23.07 -0.65 3.51
CA SER A 168 -22.21 -1.12 4.61
C SER A 168 -21.15 -0.08 4.96
N PRO A 169 -21.04 0.40 6.21
CA PRO A 169 -19.93 1.29 6.60
C PRO A 169 -18.54 0.72 6.34
N ARG A 170 -18.39 -0.62 6.33
CA ARG A 170 -17.12 -1.30 5.98
C ARG A 170 -16.69 -1.03 4.52
N SER A 171 -17.64 -0.70 3.66
CA SER A 171 -17.39 -0.39 2.25
C SER A 171 -16.72 0.98 2.03
N CYS A 172 -16.52 1.80 3.08
CA CYS A 172 -15.82 3.08 3.01
C CYS A 172 -14.45 2.98 2.31
N TYR A 173 -13.75 1.86 2.49
CA TYR A 173 -12.45 1.64 1.86
C TYR A 173 -12.56 1.20 0.40
N PRO A 174 -13.20 0.06 0.04
CA PRO A 174 -13.30 -0.36 -1.35
C PRO A 174 -14.05 0.65 -2.22
N GLU A 175 -15.15 1.24 -1.76
CA GLU A 175 -15.87 2.26 -2.53
C GLU A 175 -15.06 3.57 -2.68
N GLY A 176 -14.34 3.97 -1.63
CA GLY A 176 -13.41 5.10 -1.72
C GLY A 176 -12.31 4.87 -2.75
N LYS A 177 -11.74 3.64 -2.81
CA LYS A 177 -10.74 3.26 -3.81
C LYS A 177 -11.32 3.19 -5.22
N LYS A 178 -12.53 2.63 -5.41
CA LYS A 178 -13.22 2.64 -6.71
C LYS A 178 -13.45 4.06 -7.23
N ALA A 179 -13.98 4.95 -6.38
CA ALA A 179 -14.21 6.34 -6.74
C ALA A 179 -12.89 7.05 -7.12
N ALA A 180 -11.80 6.78 -6.39
CA ALA A 180 -10.48 7.31 -6.71
C ALA A 180 -9.94 6.80 -8.04
N GLU A 181 -10.12 5.52 -8.38
CA GLU A 181 -9.75 4.98 -9.69
C GLU A 181 -10.55 5.65 -10.84
N THR A 182 -11.85 5.89 -10.62
CA THR A 182 -12.67 6.64 -11.56
C THR A 182 -12.15 8.07 -11.75
N MET A 183 -11.72 8.75 -10.67
CA MET A 183 -11.08 10.07 -10.76
C MET A 183 -9.77 9.99 -11.54
N CYS A 184 -8.93 8.98 -11.30
CA CYS A 184 -7.70 8.73 -12.06
C CYS A 184 -7.98 8.65 -13.56
N ALA A 185 -8.93 7.82 -13.98
CA ALA A 185 -9.33 7.69 -15.38
C ALA A 185 -9.89 9.00 -15.95
N SER A 186 -10.69 9.73 -15.15
CA SER A 186 -11.27 11.02 -15.59
C SER A 186 -10.21 12.08 -15.79
N PHE A 187 -9.22 12.20 -14.87
CA PHE A 187 -8.11 13.15 -15.01
C PHE A 187 -7.20 12.80 -16.19
N ALA A 188 -6.93 11.50 -16.42
CA ALA A 188 -6.18 11.04 -17.57
C ALA A 188 -6.89 11.45 -18.88
N GLN A 189 -8.19 11.16 -18.97
CA GLN A 189 -8.98 11.49 -20.18
C GLN A 189 -9.14 12.99 -20.40
N GLN A 190 -9.46 13.74 -19.35
CA GLN A 190 -9.80 15.16 -19.49
C GLN A 190 -8.59 16.07 -19.63
N TYR A 191 -7.49 15.74 -18.98
CA TYR A 191 -6.29 16.59 -18.90
C TYR A 191 -5.04 15.99 -19.51
N GLY A 192 -5.10 14.76 -20.03
CA GLY A 192 -3.93 14.06 -20.58
C GLY A 192 -2.87 13.70 -19.54
N LEU A 193 -3.25 13.60 -18.25
CA LEU A 193 -2.32 13.28 -17.17
C LEU A 193 -1.88 11.80 -17.29
N ASN A 194 -0.58 11.54 -17.21
CA ASN A 194 -0.04 10.19 -17.15
C ASN A 194 -0.30 9.55 -15.79
N VAL A 195 -1.40 8.82 -15.69
CA VAL A 195 -1.87 8.22 -14.44
C VAL A 195 -1.68 6.71 -14.47
N LYS A 196 -1.16 6.17 -13.38
CA LYS A 196 -1.04 4.74 -13.13
C LYS A 196 -1.79 4.37 -11.84
N VAL A 197 -2.35 3.17 -11.82
CA VAL A 197 -3.09 2.60 -10.70
C VAL A 197 -2.52 1.24 -10.36
N ALA A 198 -2.06 1.06 -9.12
CA ALA A 198 -1.53 -0.19 -8.62
C ALA A 198 -2.53 -0.81 -7.62
N ARG A 199 -3.20 -1.90 -7.99
CA ARG A 199 -4.13 -2.66 -7.15
C ARG A 199 -3.37 -3.73 -6.37
N LEU A 200 -3.08 -3.46 -5.11
CA LEU A 200 -2.27 -4.37 -4.29
C LEU A 200 -3.11 -5.48 -3.67
N ALA A 201 -2.56 -6.70 -3.69
CA ALA A 201 -2.98 -7.82 -2.86
C ALA A 201 -2.58 -7.57 -1.38
N HIS A 202 -2.67 -8.60 -0.50
CA HIS A 202 -2.24 -8.46 0.89
C HIS A 202 -0.72 -8.29 0.95
N THR A 203 -0.28 -7.07 1.19
CA THR A 203 1.15 -6.75 1.31
C THR A 203 1.57 -6.84 2.78
N TYR A 204 2.72 -7.48 3.03
CA TYR A 204 3.31 -7.66 4.35
C TYR A 204 4.82 -7.41 4.31
N GLY A 205 5.40 -7.19 5.47
CA GLY A 205 6.84 -7.00 5.63
C GLY A 205 7.19 -6.09 6.81
N PRO A 206 8.48 -5.75 6.97
CA PRO A 206 8.93 -4.82 8.01
C PRO A 206 8.17 -3.49 7.96
N GLY A 207 7.79 -2.99 9.13
CA GLY A 207 6.97 -1.78 9.26
C GLY A 207 5.47 -2.04 9.29
N MET A 208 5.02 -3.29 9.14
CA MET A 208 3.63 -3.66 9.42
C MET A 208 3.39 -3.59 10.94
N SER A 209 2.31 -2.92 11.35
CA SER A 209 1.90 -2.90 12.76
C SER A 209 1.30 -4.25 13.15
N VAL A 210 1.71 -4.79 14.28
CA VAL A 210 1.09 -5.99 14.87
C VAL A 210 -0.32 -5.75 15.41
N ASP A 211 -0.72 -4.48 15.55
CA ASP A 211 -2.02 -4.05 16.04
C ASP A 211 -2.91 -3.48 14.92
N ASP A 212 -2.66 -3.82 13.66
CA ASP A 212 -3.45 -3.28 12.56
C ASP A 212 -4.81 -3.98 12.34
N GLY A 213 -5.06 -5.08 13.05
CA GLY A 213 -6.32 -5.83 13.04
C GLY A 213 -6.47 -6.80 11.87
N ARG A 214 -5.42 -7.03 11.09
CA ARG A 214 -5.40 -8.09 10.06
C ARG A 214 -4.98 -9.42 10.67
N VAL A 215 -5.49 -10.51 10.10
CA VAL A 215 -5.23 -11.86 10.61
C VAL A 215 -3.73 -12.21 10.68
N GLN A 216 -2.95 -11.81 9.68
CA GLN A 216 -1.49 -12.05 9.71
C GLN A 216 -0.79 -11.25 10.81
N ALA A 217 -1.27 -10.06 11.14
CA ALA A 217 -0.74 -9.24 12.24
C ALA A 217 -1.10 -9.86 13.60
N ASP A 218 -2.33 -10.36 13.75
CA ASP A 218 -2.77 -11.05 14.96
C ASP A 218 -1.93 -12.31 15.23
N PHE A 219 -1.71 -13.14 14.20
CA PHE A 219 -0.87 -14.34 14.31
C PHE A 219 0.59 -13.98 14.64
N LEU A 220 1.15 -12.98 13.95
CA LEU A 220 2.51 -12.52 14.23
C LEU A 220 2.64 -11.97 15.66
N ARG A 221 1.64 -11.23 16.13
CA ARG A 221 1.60 -10.74 17.52
C ARG A 221 1.59 -11.89 18.54
N ASP A 222 0.86 -12.98 18.26
CA ASP A 222 0.86 -14.14 19.14
C ASP A 222 2.23 -14.81 19.17
N VAL A 223 2.85 -15.01 18.01
CA VAL A 223 4.21 -15.56 17.88
C VAL A 223 5.26 -14.70 18.60
N ILE A 224 5.25 -13.37 18.41
CA ILE A 224 6.20 -12.46 19.07
C ILE A 224 6.08 -12.53 20.61
N ASN A 225 4.88 -12.79 21.13
CA ASN A 225 4.62 -12.89 22.55
C ASN A 225 4.71 -14.33 23.09
N ASP A 226 5.34 -15.26 22.35
CA ASP A 226 5.49 -16.67 22.72
C ASP A 226 4.14 -17.33 23.08
N ARG A 227 3.09 -17.01 22.34
CA ARG A 227 1.75 -17.56 22.52
C ARG A 227 1.36 -18.44 21.34
N ASN A 228 0.53 -19.43 21.60
CA ASN A 228 -0.09 -20.21 20.55
C ASN A 228 -0.91 -19.35 19.62
N ILE A 229 -0.90 -19.64 18.33
CA ILE A 229 -1.75 -18.98 17.35
C ILE A 229 -3.18 -19.48 17.50
N VAL A 230 -4.11 -18.59 17.90
CA VAL A 230 -5.51 -18.94 18.12
C VAL A 230 -6.34 -18.65 16.88
N MET A 231 -6.82 -19.70 16.23
CA MET A 231 -7.73 -19.59 15.08
C MET A 231 -9.19 -19.57 15.57
N LYS A 232 -9.95 -18.54 15.17
CA LYS A 232 -11.37 -18.34 15.50
C LYS A 232 -12.32 -18.95 14.44
N SER A 233 -11.78 -19.64 13.45
CA SER A 233 -12.52 -20.31 12.37
C SER A 233 -11.66 -21.42 11.78
N GLU A 234 -12.22 -22.25 10.90
CA GLU A 234 -11.48 -23.32 10.21
C GLU A 234 -10.37 -22.82 9.28
N GLY A 235 -10.25 -21.50 9.05
CA GLY A 235 -9.21 -20.90 8.23
C GLY A 235 -9.27 -21.24 6.74
N LYS A 236 -10.44 -21.59 6.21
CA LYS A 236 -10.65 -21.95 4.80
C LYS A 236 -10.40 -20.80 3.79
N PRO A 237 -10.70 -19.51 4.10
CA PRO A 237 -10.51 -18.44 3.14
C PRO A 237 -9.07 -18.39 2.62
N ILE A 238 -8.93 -18.25 1.29
CA ILE A 238 -7.65 -18.19 0.59
C ILE A 238 -7.27 -16.72 0.42
N ARG A 239 -5.98 -16.43 0.57
CA ARG A 239 -5.40 -15.10 0.38
C ARG A 239 -4.07 -15.20 -0.35
N THR A 240 -3.80 -14.22 -1.20
CA THR A 240 -2.50 -14.05 -1.84
C THR A 240 -1.73 -12.97 -1.09
N TYR A 241 -0.52 -13.30 -0.68
CA TYR A 241 0.36 -12.39 0.05
C TYR A 241 1.52 -11.96 -0.83
N THR A 242 1.90 -10.69 -0.76
CA THR A 242 3.01 -10.11 -1.51
C THR A 242 3.98 -9.46 -0.53
N TYR A 243 5.25 -9.82 -0.61
CA TYR A 243 6.25 -9.18 0.23
C TYR A 243 6.43 -7.72 -0.20
N VAL A 244 6.72 -6.85 0.77
CA VAL A 244 6.70 -5.39 0.54
C VAL A 244 7.73 -4.93 -0.49
N SER A 245 8.91 -5.56 -0.57
CA SER A 245 9.92 -5.19 -1.58
C SER A 245 9.46 -5.52 -3.00
N ASP A 246 8.80 -6.67 -3.21
CA ASP A 246 8.25 -7.05 -4.52
C ASP A 246 7.14 -6.08 -4.95
N ALA A 247 6.26 -5.74 -3.99
CA ALA A 247 5.20 -4.77 -4.25
C ALA A 247 5.78 -3.40 -4.63
N VAL A 248 6.84 -2.94 -3.96
CA VAL A 248 7.48 -1.64 -4.22
C VAL A 248 8.25 -1.65 -5.55
N ALA A 249 8.94 -2.74 -5.88
CA ALA A 249 9.57 -2.90 -7.19
C ALA A 249 8.53 -2.82 -8.33
N ALA A 250 7.40 -3.52 -8.18
CA ALA A 250 6.30 -3.46 -9.15
C ALA A 250 5.71 -2.04 -9.25
N ILE A 251 5.54 -1.32 -8.13
CA ILE A 251 5.07 0.08 -8.10
C ILE A 251 5.99 0.98 -8.94
N PHE A 252 7.31 0.87 -8.79
CA PHE A 252 8.24 1.69 -9.57
C PHE A 252 8.25 1.29 -11.05
N ARG A 253 8.20 0.00 -11.37
CA ARG A 253 8.07 -0.46 -12.76
C ARG A 253 6.79 0.07 -13.41
N ILE A 254 5.66 0.05 -12.70
CA ILE A 254 4.39 0.59 -13.18
C ILE A 254 4.51 2.11 -13.42
N LEU A 255 5.09 2.85 -12.49
CA LEU A 255 5.21 4.30 -12.61
C LEU A 255 6.13 4.71 -13.76
N LEU A 256 7.26 4.04 -13.92
CA LEU A 256 8.35 4.49 -14.78
C LEU A 256 8.33 3.82 -16.16
N ASP A 257 7.89 2.56 -16.29
CA ASP A 257 8.15 1.75 -17.48
C ASP A 257 6.91 1.06 -18.05
N SER A 258 5.72 1.33 -17.51
CA SER A 258 4.52 0.67 -18.02
C SER A 258 3.68 1.58 -18.92
N ASP A 259 2.97 0.98 -19.88
CA ASP A 259 2.08 1.67 -20.80
C ASP A 259 0.62 1.69 -20.32
N GLU A 260 0.14 0.58 -19.76
CA GLU A 260 -1.24 0.48 -19.28
C GLU A 260 -1.48 1.34 -18.04
N MET A 261 -2.75 1.70 -17.81
CA MET A 261 -3.13 2.51 -16.66
C MET A 261 -3.21 1.70 -15.37
N VAL A 262 -3.67 0.46 -15.41
CA VAL A 262 -4.05 -0.33 -14.23
C VAL A 262 -3.33 -1.66 -14.20
N TYR A 263 -2.81 -2.02 -13.02
CA TYR A 263 -2.12 -3.28 -12.79
C TYR A 263 -2.50 -3.89 -11.45
N ASN A 264 -2.72 -5.20 -11.43
CA ASN A 264 -2.74 -6.00 -10.21
C ASN A 264 -1.32 -6.31 -9.75
N ILE A 265 -1.05 -6.11 -8.47
CA ILE A 265 0.22 -6.52 -7.85
C ILE A 265 -0.07 -7.64 -6.87
N SER A 266 0.42 -8.85 -7.19
CA SER A 266 0.28 -10.04 -6.36
C SER A 266 1.41 -11.03 -6.65
N SER A 267 1.66 -11.96 -5.71
CA SER A 267 2.57 -13.11 -5.86
C SER A 267 1.74 -14.39 -5.84
N PRO A 268 1.31 -14.90 -7.00
CA PRO A 268 0.40 -16.06 -7.07
C PRO A 268 0.93 -17.30 -6.33
N GLU A 269 2.24 -17.52 -6.31
CA GLU A 269 2.92 -18.59 -5.59
C GLU A 269 2.77 -18.50 -4.07
N SER A 270 2.47 -17.31 -3.54
CA SER A 270 2.21 -17.06 -2.12
C SER A 270 0.71 -17.05 -1.79
N THR A 271 -0.06 -17.88 -2.52
CA THR A 271 -1.50 -18.05 -2.30
C THR A 271 -1.74 -19.18 -1.32
N VAL A 272 -2.24 -18.84 -0.14
CA VAL A 272 -2.45 -19.78 0.97
C VAL A 272 -3.78 -19.58 1.66
N SER A 273 -4.30 -20.64 2.31
CA SER A 273 -5.41 -20.48 3.25
C SER A 273 -4.96 -19.80 4.55
N ILE A 274 -5.89 -19.24 5.29
CA ILE A 274 -5.59 -18.67 6.62
C ILE A 274 -5.02 -19.74 7.57
N ARG A 275 -5.46 -21.01 7.43
CA ARG A 275 -4.90 -22.13 8.18
C ARG A 275 -3.44 -22.37 7.81
N GLN A 276 -3.12 -22.49 6.52
CA GLN A 276 -1.75 -22.66 6.05
C GLN A 276 -0.84 -21.51 6.48
N LEU A 277 -1.33 -20.28 6.49
CA LEU A 277 -0.58 -19.15 7.02
C LEU A 277 -0.23 -19.33 8.50
N ALA A 278 -1.20 -19.77 9.33
CA ALA A 278 -0.97 -20.01 10.76
C ALA A 278 0.06 -21.13 10.96
N GLU A 279 -0.08 -22.23 10.24
CA GLU A 279 0.84 -23.38 10.28
C GLU A 279 2.26 -22.97 9.84
N THR A 280 2.39 -22.25 8.74
CA THR A 280 3.69 -21.73 8.25
C THR A 280 4.36 -20.83 9.29
N LEU A 281 3.59 -19.95 9.96
CA LEU A 281 4.15 -19.11 11.01
C LEU A 281 4.58 -19.90 12.23
N ALA A 282 3.81 -20.90 12.66
CA ALA A 282 4.20 -21.77 13.77
C ALA A 282 5.48 -22.56 13.44
N ASP A 283 5.56 -23.12 12.23
CA ASP A 283 6.73 -23.87 11.76
C ASP A 283 8.00 -22.99 11.66
N ALA A 284 7.85 -21.75 11.23
CA ALA A 284 8.97 -20.79 11.14
C ALA A 284 9.59 -20.45 12.52
N TYR A 285 8.85 -20.70 13.61
CA TYR A 285 9.27 -20.48 14.98
C TYR A 285 9.18 -21.78 15.83
N ALA A 286 9.49 -22.91 15.20
CA ALA A 286 9.41 -24.23 15.83
C ALA A 286 10.27 -24.38 17.11
N ASP A 287 11.31 -23.54 17.26
CA ASP A 287 12.14 -23.45 18.46
C ASP A 287 11.40 -22.88 19.69
N ARG A 288 10.22 -22.25 19.50
CA ARG A 288 9.42 -21.62 20.55
C ARG A 288 8.22 -22.45 21.01
N ASP A 289 8.07 -23.71 20.53
CA ASP A 289 6.93 -24.60 20.85
C ASP A 289 5.55 -23.96 20.64
N ILE A 290 5.41 -23.14 19.57
CA ILE A 290 4.17 -22.45 19.23
C ILE A 290 3.28 -23.40 18.45
N GLN A 291 2.04 -23.58 18.88
CA GLN A 291 1.06 -24.43 18.24
C GLN A 291 -0.10 -23.62 17.64
N VAL A 292 -0.71 -24.17 16.58
CA VAL A 292 -1.97 -23.65 16.06
C VAL A 292 -3.13 -24.32 16.79
N VAL A 293 -3.89 -23.55 17.54
CA VAL A 293 -5.04 -24.04 18.30
C VAL A 293 -6.34 -23.47 17.76
N MET A 294 -7.41 -24.26 17.82
CA MET A 294 -8.73 -23.87 17.34
C MET A 294 -9.60 -23.46 18.52
N ASP A 295 -10.07 -22.24 18.56
CA ASP A 295 -11.11 -21.80 19.48
C ASP A 295 -12.38 -21.47 18.72
N LEU A 296 -13.25 -22.48 18.58
CA LEU A 296 -14.54 -22.36 17.88
C LEU A 296 -15.64 -21.81 18.79
N SER A 297 -15.38 -21.56 20.06
CA SER A 297 -16.36 -21.06 21.04
C SER A 297 -16.84 -19.63 20.70
N LEU A 298 -16.10 -18.89 19.87
CA LEU A 298 -16.38 -17.52 19.45
C LEU A 298 -17.16 -17.39 18.14
N ILE A 299 -17.59 -18.52 17.55
CA ILE A 299 -18.29 -18.50 16.24
C ILE A 299 -19.77 -18.06 16.39
N HIS A 300 -20.29 -17.90 17.59
CA HIS A 300 -21.70 -17.60 17.86
C HIS A 300 -21.99 -16.17 18.35
N ILE A 301 -21.14 -15.21 18.00
CA ILE A 301 -21.40 -13.79 18.31
C ILE A 301 -21.56 -12.99 17.03
#